data_1b7895874c76a969cbe34365ec881d40
#
_entry.id   1b7895874c76a969cbe34365ec881d40
#
_cell.length_a   1.000
_cell.length_b   1.000
_cell.length_c   1.000
_cell.angle_alpha   90.00
_cell.angle_beta   90.00
_cell.angle_gamma   90.00
#
_symmetry.space_group_name_H-M   'P 1'
#
loop_
_entity.id
_entity.type
_entity.pdbx_description
1 polymer ?
#
loop_
_entity_poly.entity_id
_entity_poly.type
_entity_poly.pdbx_seq_one_letter_code
_entity_poly.pdbx_strand_id
1 'polypeptide(L)'
;MMMRFSVFVLLFFCSVFAFGQGQPGQSVGGGEEKVELLPGADSLTIINENGMEIRRVINNVRFRHKGSILYCNLAIQNVASNLIQAYGNVKVVQGDTITVTGDTLLYYGDTRLAIVSGRKAVLTDKKRTLTSKRLEYDMANGLAYYRIPGRTVDSANVLTSKEGIYNTRSKVFDYYGNVKLVNEKYTLTTDTLIYNSITKWSYFNGPTKIVNKDGTLLAKRGQYNTATEESSFSNRTMVENEAYTLTGDTLFYDSQKQLGFAKGNVEILAKEDKTLLLGDEGVYRGLEGFSKVYGHALVKSVVSEDTLYIRADTLYSIENKLDSTRRLIGDKRVFIYKSDFQGRCDSVLYNTADSTILFFRDPILWGDTYQMEADSISAFLVNSKVNRMLLRSNSFVISEDTLVKQYNQVKGRTINAFFTEESKLKQVFVDGNGQSAYYALDDEEKLIGLNRVECGKMNLQFKNNRVNRIAFLGRPVGSLIPPRISSRPSAS
;
A
#
# COMPACT_ATOMS: atom_id res chain seq x y z
N MET A 1 11.68 -14.46 -36.90
CA MET A 1 12.38 -13.73 -37.94
C MET A 1 13.27 -12.69 -37.27
N MET A 2 14.53 -13.04 -37.28
CA MET A 2 15.80 -12.29 -37.10
C MET A 2 15.98 -11.26 -36.00
N MET A 3 16.75 -11.74 -35.02
CA MET A 3 17.67 -10.98 -34.13
C MET A 3 18.58 -10.03 -34.91
N ARG A 4 18.84 -8.85 -34.35
CA ARG A 4 20.06 -8.08 -34.68
C ARG A 4 20.78 -7.68 -33.37
N PHE A 5 21.92 -8.37 -33.17
CA PHE A 5 23.01 -7.96 -32.25
C PHE A 5 23.77 -6.78 -32.89
N SER A 6 24.06 -5.76 -32.10
CA SER A 6 25.06 -4.75 -32.45
C SER A 6 26.22 -4.83 -31.46
N VAL A 7 27.35 -5.25 -32.01
CA VAL A 7 28.66 -5.29 -31.37
C VAL A 7 29.25 -3.87 -31.41
N PHE A 8 29.67 -3.32 -30.29
CA PHE A 8 30.49 -2.11 -30.23
C PHE A 8 31.95 -2.51 -30.15
N VAL A 9 32.71 -2.12 -31.21
CA VAL A 9 34.15 -2.30 -31.34
C VAL A 9 34.86 -1.15 -30.59
N LEU A 10 35.74 -1.51 -29.67
CA LEU A 10 36.70 -0.60 -29.02
C LEU A 10 37.88 -0.34 -29.98
N LEU A 11 38.05 0.86 -30.43
CA LEU A 11 39.26 1.33 -31.13
C LEU A 11 40.26 1.89 -30.12
N PHE A 12 41.40 1.21 -29.98
CA PHE A 12 42.62 1.72 -29.30
C PHE A 12 43.30 2.70 -30.21
N PHE A 13 43.46 3.94 -29.71
CA PHE A 13 44.42 4.92 -30.30
C PHE A 13 45.74 4.91 -29.50
N CYS A 14 46.78 4.42 -30.11
CA CYS A 14 48.16 4.61 -29.67
C CYS A 14 48.58 6.01 -30.04
N SER A 15 48.86 6.90 -29.06
CA SER A 15 49.54 8.16 -29.27
C SER A 15 50.99 8.07 -28.80
N VAL A 16 51.86 8.37 -29.75
CA VAL A 16 53.33 8.40 -29.64
C VAL A 16 53.77 9.51 -28.71
N PHE A 17 54.56 9.19 -27.69
CA PHE A 17 55.20 10.17 -26.81
C PHE A 17 56.44 10.79 -27.50
N ALA A 18 56.39 12.08 -27.74
CA ALA A 18 57.57 12.87 -28.06
C ALA A 18 58.24 13.34 -26.73
N PHE A 19 59.50 12.96 -26.53
CA PHE A 19 60.32 13.48 -25.43
C PHE A 19 60.71 14.94 -25.69
N GLY A 20 60.07 15.87 -24.97
CA GLY A 20 60.55 17.25 -24.83
C GLY A 20 61.40 17.37 -23.57
N GLN A 21 62.63 17.78 -23.71
CA GLN A 21 63.49 18.14 -22.60
C GLN A 21 62.95 19.42 -21.91
N GLY A 22 62.33 19.26 -20.72
CA GLY A 22 61.85 20.35 -19.87
C GLY A 22 62.95 20.75 -18.86
N GLN A 23 63.19 22.03 -18.73
CA GLN A 23 63.98 22.67 -17.70
C GLN A 23 63.56 22.24 -16.28
N PRO A 24 64.44 22.30 -15.27
CA PRO A 24 64.09 22.01 -13.88
C PRO A 24 63.12 23.06 -13.37
N GLY A 25 61.81 22.58 -13.32
CA GLY A 25 60.75 23.38 -12.73
C GLY A 25 60.99 23.58 -11.24
N GLN A 26 60.84 24.80 -10.81
CA GLN A 26 60.76 25.20 -9.42
C GLN A 26 59.79 24.28 -8.67
N SER A 27 60.26 23.66 -7.60
CA SER A 27 59.44 23.00 -6.61
C SER A 27 58.49 24.06 -6.02
N VAL A 28 57.25 24.07 -6.45
CA VAL A 28 56.20 24.72 -5.71
C VAL A 28 56.03 23.88 -4.43
N GLY A 29 56.74 24.29 -3.38
CA GLY A 29 56.52 23.81 -2.04
C GLY A 29 55.08 24.11 -1.68
N GLY A 30 54.26 23.07 -1.59
CA GLY A 30 52.95 23.13 -0.97
C GLY A 30 53.12 23.40 0.53
N GLY A 31 53.50 24.62 0.89
CA GLY A 31 53.51 25.06 2.28
C GLY A 31 52.09 24.94 2.82
N GLU A 32 51.93 24.23 3.92
CA GLU A 32 50.67 24.19 4.66
C GLU A 32 50.23 25.61 4.94
N GLU A 33 49.15 26.07 4.32
CA GLU A 33 48.61 27.41 4.48
C GLU A 33 48.13 27.57 5.91
N LYS A 34 48.86 28.33 6.74
CA LYS A 34 48.56 28.56 8.15
C LYS A 34 47.38 29.51 8.31
N VAL A 35 46.67 29.37 9.43
CA VAL A 35 45.59 30.29 9.79
C VAL A 35 46.12 31.68 10.05
N GLU A 36 45.67 32.66 9.29
CA GLU A 36 46.06 34.06 9.32
C GLU A 36 45.17 34.87 10.28
N LEU A 37 45.83 35.63 11.20
CA LEU A 37 45.12 36.63 12.01
C LEU A 37 44.91 37.90 11.16
N LEU A 38 43.66 38.34 11.02
CA LEU A 38 43.32 39.57 10.31
C LEU A 38 43.41 40.81 11.24
N PRO A 39 43.71 41.98 10.71
CA PRO A 39 43.71 43.24 11.49
C PRO A 39 42.34 43.54 12.10
N GLY A 40 42.32 44.24 13.26
CA GLY A 40 41.13 44.76 13.89
C GLY A 40 40.84 44.23 15.29
N ALA A 41 41.65 43.35 15.85
CA ALA A 41 41.56 42.97 17.26
C ALA A 41 42.05 44.12 18.17
N ASP A 42 41.40 44.26 19.34
CA ASP A 42 41.74 45.34 20.30
C ASP A 42 43.07 45.06 21.01
N SER A 43 43.44 43.79 21.25
CA SER A 43 44.68 43.40 21.92
C SER A 43 45.26 42.11 21.36
N LEU A 44 46.56 42.04 21.22
CA LEU A 44 47.36 40.88 20.85
C LEU A 44 48.53 40.73 21.84
N THR A 45 48.57 39.59 22.53
CA THR A 45 49.69 39.19 23.37
C THR A 45 50.37 37.97 22.75
N ILE A 46 51.68 37.99 22.60
CA ILE A 46 52.48 36.87 22.09
C ILE A 46 53.30 36.31 23.25
N ILE A 47 53.21 35.03 23.51
CA ILE A 47 53.96 34.31 24.53
C ILE A 47 54.69 33.14 23.87
N ASN A 48 56.00 33.02 24.18
CA ASN A 48 56.76 31.84 23.79
C ASN A 48 56.86 30.85 24.95
N GLU A 49 56.14 29.73 24.86
CA GLU A 49 56.18 28.64 25.82
C GLU A 49 56.83 27.41 25.19
N ASN A 50 57.96 26.95 25.77
CA ASN A 50 58.70 25.76 25.30
C ASN A 50 59.03 25.82 23.78
N GLY A 51 59.34 26.97 23.26
CA GLY A 51 59.72 27.19 21.85
C GLY A 51 58.49 27.27 20.91
N MET A 52 57.24 27.27 21.45
CA MET A 52 56.00 27.42 20.69
C MET A 52 55.46 28.84 20.86
N GLU A 53 55.12 29.49 19.74
CA GLU A 53 54.47 30.79 19.73
C GLU A 53 52.97 30.63 19.99
N ILE A 54 52.46 31.18 21.10
CA ILE A 54 51.07 31.25 21.48
C ILE A 54 50.62 32.71 21.40
N ARG A 55 49.57 32.95 20.63
CA ARG A 55 48.91 34.27 20.47
C ARG A 55 47.62 34.31 21.24
N ARG A 56 47.49 35.22 22.18
CA ARG A 56 46.22 35.54 22.82
C ARG A 56 45.68 36.82 22.21
N VAL A 57 44.49 36.75 21.60
CA VAL A 57 43.85 37.82 20.86
C VAL A 57 42.51 38.15 21.49
N ILE A 58 42.25 39.43 21.77
CA ILE A 58 41.08 39.85 22.52
C ILE A 58 40.26 40.87 21.72
N ASN A 59 38.96 40.71 21.71
CA ASN A 59 37.92 41.48 21.07
C ASN A 59 38.08 41.67 19.55
N ASN A 60 36.97 41.69 18.83
CA ASN A 60 36.92 41.86 17.37
C ASN A 60 37.86 40.89 16.61
N VAL A 61 38.06 39.70 17.16
CA VAL A 61 39.04 38.73 16.63
C VAL A 61 38.51 38.12 15.33
N ARG A 62 39.36 38.13 14.31
CA ARG A 62 39.10 37.57 12.99
C ARG A 62 40.27 36.77 12.49
N PHE A 63 40.02 35.51 12.05
CA PHE A 63 41.02 34.70 11.36
C PHE A 63 40.54 34.34 9.98
N ARG A 64 41.42 34.28 9.01
CA ARG A 64 41.18 33.77 7.65
C ARG A 64 41.91 32.44 7.45
N HIS A 65 41.21 31.49 6.83
CA HIS A 65 41.83 30.25 6.40
C HIS A 65 41.07 29.62 5.22
N LYS A 66 41.79 29.43 4.08
CA LYS A 66 41.27 28.74 2.87
C LYS A 66 39.82 29.14 2.51
N GLY A 67 39.57 30.43 2.36
CA GLY A 67 38.26 30.97 1.99
C GLY A 67 37.21 31.00 3.10
N SER A 68 37.60 30.72 4.34
CA SER A 68 36.72 30.82 5.51
C SER A 68 37.17 31.91 6.45
N ILE A 69 36.25 32.52 7.19
CA ILE A 69 36.52 33.53 8.21
C ILE A 69 35.92 33.07 9.55
N LEU A 70 36.77 33.11 10.60
CA LEU A 70 36.39 32.82 11.97
C LEU A 70 36.32 34.14 12.74
N TYR A 71 35.27 34.32 13.54
CA TYR A 71 35.01 35.46 14.42
C TYR A 71 34.87 34.99 15.85
N CYS A 72 35.38 35.76 16.82
CA CYS A 72 35.15 35.52 18.25
C CYS A 72 35.52 36.74 19.09
N ASN A 73 35.24 36.66 20.41
CA ASN A 73 35.64 37.71 21.36
C ASN A 73 37.07 37.47 21.90
N LEU A 74 37.45 36.21 22.12
CA LEU A 74 38.75 35.83 22.64
C LEU A 74 39.25 34.60 21.84
N ALA A 75 40.52 34.63 21.43
CA ALA A 75 41.17 33.46 20.86
C ALA A 75 42.55 33.21 21.47
N ILE A 76 42.87 31.91 21.56
CA ILE A 76 44.22 31.43 21.83
C ILE A 76 44.65 30.62 20.60
N GLN A 77 45.65 31.16 19.88
CA GLN A 77 46.21 30.50 18.70
C GLN A 77 47.56 29.88 19.03
N ASN A 78 47.72 28.58 18.84
CA ASN A 78 49.02 27.93 18.78
C ASN A 78 49.49 27.92 17.30
N VAL A 79 50.50 28.69 16.97
CA VAL A 79 50.94 28.86 15.58
C VAL A 79 51.65 27.61 15.04
N ALA A 80 52.38 26.87 15.89
CA ALA A 80 53.10 25.67 15.49
C ALA A 80 52.14 24.53 15.11
N SER A 81 51.12 24.25 15.93
CA SER A 81 50.12 23.21 15.70
C SER A 81 48.92 23.67 14.88
N ASN A 82 48.94 24.90 14.37
CA ASN A 82 47.86 25.50 13.59
C ASN A 82 46.47 25.38 14.25
N LEU A 83 46.43 25.50 15.60
CA LEU A 83 45.26 25.29 16.43
C LEU A 83 44.73 26.63 16.96
N ILE A 84 43.42 26.84 16.87
CA ILE A 84 42.71 27.96 17.48
C ILE A 84 41.68 27.46 18.50
N GLN A 85 41.77 28.00 19.70
CA GLN A 85 40.71 27.92 20.70
C GLN A 85 40.01 29.30 20.79
N ALA A 86 38.72 29.35 20.50
CA ALA A 86 37.98 30.60 20.46
C ALA A 86 36.79 30.58 21.41
N TYR A 87 36.50 31.72 22.03
CA TYR A 87 35.50 31.87 23.04
C TYR A 87 34.68 33.16 22.82
N GLY A 88 33.38 33.07 23.09
CA GLY A 88 32.42 34.15 23.03
C GLY A 88 32.08 34.60 21.61
N ASN A 89 30.77 34.60 21.30
CA ASN A 89 30.19 34.98 20.01
C ASN A 89 30.91 34.35 18.81
N VAL A 90 31.25 33.05 18.94
CA VAL A 90 31.95 32.34 17.88
C VAL A 90 31.08 32.26 16.63
N LYS A 91 31.68 32.61 15.47
CA LYS A 91 31.08 32.49 14.16
C LYS A 91 32.11 32.06 13.13
N VAL A 92 31.83 30.99 12.42
CA VAL A 92 32.60 30.49 11.28
C VAL A 92 31.79 30.70 10.03
N VAL A 93 32.33 31.37 9.03
CA VAL A 93 31.67 31.61 7.73
C VAL A 93 32.52 30.95 6.65
N GLN A 94 31.88 30.10 5.84
CA GLN A 94 32.51 29.44 4.69
C GLN A 94 31.71 29.75 3.42
N GLY A 95 32.32 30.48 2.51
CA GLY A 95 31.67 31.01 1.31
C GLY A 95 30.44 31.86 1.68
N ASP A 96 29.49 31.93 0.75
CA ASP A 96 28.29 32.77 0.91
C ASP A 96 27.10 32.07 1.58
N THR A 97 27.24 30.81 1.92
CA THR A 97 26.05 29.99 2.30
C THR A 97 26.11 29.33 3.66
N ILE A 98 27.33 28.96 4.12
CA ILE A 98 27.47 28.21 5.37
C ILE A 98 27.93 29.13 6.49
N THR A 99 27.18 29.13 7.56
CA THR A 99 27.56 29.81 8.80
C THR A 99 27.40 28.84 9.98
N VAL A 100 28.43 28.75 10.84
CA VAL A 100 28.34 27.98 12.09
C VAL A 100 28.58 28.92 13.26
N THR A 101 27.71 28.90 14.26
CA THR A 101 27.77 29.77 15.45
C THR A 101 27.69 28.97 16.73
N GLY A 102 28.29 29.49 17.81
CA GLY A 102 28.26 28.88 19.14
C GLY A 102 28.97 29.73 20.19
N ASP A 103 29.16 29.16 21.39
CA ASP A 103 29.82 29.84 22.51
C ASP A 103 31.35 29.63 22.48
N THR A 104 31.80 28.45 22.01
CA THR A 104 33.21 28.06 21.92
C THR A 104 33.52 27.35 20.60
N LEU A 105 34.75 27.49 20.13
CA LEU A 105 35.29 26.82 18.95
C LEU A 105 36.69 26.24 19.23
N LEU A 106 36.89 25.00 18.80
CA LEU A 106 38.20 24.41 18.63
C LEU A 106 38.40 24.16 17.13
N TYR A 107 39.37 24.87 16.54
CA TYR A 107 39.62 24.80 15.10
C TYR A 107 41.04 24.26 14.82
N TYR A 108 41.11 23.15 14.13
CA TYR A 108 42.30 22.49 13.64
C TYR A 108 42.56 22.95 12.20
N GLY A 109 43.54 23.83 12.00
CA GLY A 109 43.81 24.40 10.68
C GLY A 109 44.24 23.35 9.65
N ASP A 110 45.11 22.42 10.01
CA ASP A 110 45.67 21.43 9.10
C ASP A 110 44.61 20.52 8.51
N THR A 111 43.65 20.05 9.32
CA THR A 111 42.53 19.23 8.89
C THR A 111 41.27 20.01 8.49
N ARG A 112 41.25 21.31 8.78
CA ARG A 112 40.08 22.20 8.61
C ARG A 112 38.84 21.72 9.38
N LEU A 113 39.06 21.09 10.54
CA LEU A 113 37.96 20.63 11.42
C LEU A 113 37.61 21.74 12.42
N ALA A 114 36.39 22.19 12.39
CA ALA A 114 35.81 23.14 13.34
C ALA A 114 34.86 22.40 14.31
N ILE A 115 35.16 22.40 15.60
CA ILE A 115 34.31 21.87 16.65
C ILE A 115 33.69 23.04 17.40
N VAL A 116 32.40 23.28 17.17
CA VAL A 116 31.64 24.37 17.79
C VAL A 116 30.76 23.82 18.87
N SER A 117 30.84 24.41 20.07
CA SER A 117 30.04 23.96 21.22
C SER A 117 29.45 25.14 21.98
N GLY A 118 28.47 24.84 22.84
CA GLY A 118 27.85 25.82 23.69
C GLY A 118 26.43 25.42 24.14
N ARG A 119 25.70 26.38 24.71
CA ARG A 119 24.28 26.19 25.01
C ARG A 119 23.50 25.80 23.74
N LYS A 120 23.93 26.34 22.60
CA LYS A 120 23.35 26.10 21.29
C LYS A 120 24.43 26.36 20.21
N ALA A 121 24.89 25.28 19.57
CA ALA A 121 25.68 25.35 18.34
C ALA A 121 24.72 25.24 17.14
N VAL A 122 24.88 26.14 16.17
CA VAL A 122 23.96 26.23 15.01
C VAL A 122 24.77 26.30 13.71
N LEU A 123 24.47 25.39 12.77
CA LEU A 123 24.88 25.49 11.40
C LEU A 123 23.70 25.94 10.54
N THR A 124 23.91 27.02 9.79
CA THR A 124 22.90 27.53 8.83
C THR A 124 23.47 27.40 7.41
N ASP A 125 22.64 26.84 6.53
CA ASP A 125 22.89 26.72 5.09
C ASP A 125 21.67 27.26 4.33
N LYS A 126 21.68 28.54 3.99
CA LYS A 126 20.55 29.27 3.40
C LYS A 126 19.27 29.11 4.25
N LYS A 127 18.34 28.27 3.77
CA LYS A 127 17.03 28.03 4.41
C LYS A 127 17.06 26.87 5.41
N ARG A 128 18.21 26.17 5.56
CA ARG A 128 18.34 25.00 6.44
C ARG A 128 19.10 25.38 7.70
N THR A 129 18.64 24.87 8.82
CA THR A 129 19.26 25.12 10.11
C THR A 129 19.44 23.80 10.86
N LEU A 130 20.68 23.45 11.19
CA LEU A 130 21.04 22.33 12.06
C LEU A 130 21.47 22.86 13.41
N THR A 131 20.89 22.36 14.48
CA THR A 131 21.13 22.80 15.85
C THR A 131 21.46 21.61 16.74
N SER A 132 22.52 21.73 17.56
CA SER A 132 22.87 20.79 18.63
C SER A 132 23.66 21.54 19.72
N LYS A 133 24.03 20.90 20.82
CA LYS A 133 24.95 21.48 21.80
C LYS A 133 26.42 21.43 21.34
N ARG A 134 26.76 20.54 20.40
CA ARG A 134 28.05 20.38 19.80
C ARG A 134 27.94 19.99 18.33
N LEU A 135 28.60 20.70 17.45
CA LEU A 135 28.75 20.43 16.02
C LEU A 135 30.21 20.27 15.67
N GLU A 136 30.54 19.25 14.90
CA GLU A 136 31.85 18.99 14.32
C GLU A 136 31.71 19.21 12.81
N TYR A 137 32.38 20.27 12.29
CA TYR A 137 32.28 20.61 10.88
C TYR A 137 33.60 20.39 10.18
N ASP A 138 33.74 19.32 9.41
CA ASP A 138 34.83 19.08 8.47
C ASP A 138 34.61 19.97 7.25
N MET A 139 35.28 21.12 7.28
CA MET A 139 35.17 22.13 6.23
C MET A 139 35.86 21.71 4.93
N ALA A 140 36.82 20.77 5.00
CA ALA A 140 37.50 20.22 3.84
C ALA A 140 36.58 19.35 3.00
N ASN A 141 35.80 18.49 3.63
CA ASN A 141 34.88 17.57 2.98
C ASN A 141 33.44 18.09 2.90
N GLY A 142 33.12 19.15 3.66
CA GLY A 142 31.78 19.74 3.74
C GLY A 142 30.80 18.85 4.54
N LEU A 143 31.29 18.16 5.59
CA LEU A 143 30.51 17.25 6.42
C LEU A 143 30.37 17.84 7.83
N ALA A 144 29.14 18.03 8.26
CA ALA A 144 28.80 18.44 9.62
C ALA A 144 28.22 17.27 10.41
N TYR A 145 28.77 17.02 11.59
CA TYR A 145 28.36 15.91 12.47
C TYR A 145 27.82 16.45 13.79
N TYR A 146 26.83 15.76 14.32
CA TYR A 146 26.46 15.84 15.73
C TYR A 146 26.28 14.42 16.31
N ARG A 147 26.86 14.20 17.50
CA ARG A 147 26.86 12.89 18.20
C ARG A 147 26.05 12.92 19.50
N ILE A 148 25.30 13.98 19.70
CA ILE A 148 24.37 14.24 20.79
C ILE A 148 23.10 14.82 20.16
N PRO A 149 21.93 14.75 20.82
CA PRO A 149 20.68 15.10 20.16
C PRO A 149 20.71 16.41 19.39
N GLY A 150 20.25 16.33 18.15
CA GLY A 150 20.21 17.45 17.20
C GLY A 150 18.82 17.66 16.60
N ARG A 151 18.64 18.87 16.06
CA ARG A 151 17.39 19.30 15.39
C ARG A 151 17.72 20.00 14.09
N THR A 152 17.12 19.54 13.00
CA THR A 152 17.19 20.19 11.69
C THR A 152 15.85 20.80 11.34
N VAL A 153 15.87 21.99 10.74
CA VAL A 153 14.70 22.63 10.13
C VAL A 153 14.99 22.86 8.66
N ASP A 154 14.16 22.36 7.77
CA ASP A 154 14.19 22.59 6.33
C ASP A 154 12.78 22.92 5.84
N SER A 155 12.52 24.19 5.59
CA SER A 155 11.18 24.69 5.23
C SER A 155 10.13 24.29 6.28
N ALA A 156 9.13 23.52 5.90
CA ALA A 156 8.09 23.03 6.80
C ALA A 156 8.49 21.77 7.60
N ASN A 157 9.62 21.13 7.26
CA ASN A 157 10.06 19.89 7.91
C ASN A 157 10.92 20.17 9.14
N VAL A 158 10.60 19.53 10.25
CA VAL A 158 11.38 19.51 11.48
C VAL A 158 11.82 18.08 11.75
N LEU A 159 13.14 17.85 11.77
CA LEU A 159 13.73 16.55 12.05
C LEU A 159 14.53 16.59 13.35
N THR A 160 14.41 15.55 14.15
CA THR A 160 15.18 15.33 15.38
C THR A 160 15.76 13.93 15.39
N SER A 161 16.96 13.75 15.94
CA SER A 161 17.60 12.43 16.13
C SER A 161 18.64 12.49 17.23
N LYS A 162 19.18 11.32 17.63
CA LYS A 162 20.30 11.25 18.57
C LYS A 162 21.59 11.72 17.93
N GLU A 163 21.84 11.29 16.72
CA GLU A 163 23.05 11.59 15.94
C GLU A 163 22.68 11.92 14.50
N GLY A 164 23.57 12.60 13.78
CA GLY A 164 23.40 12.83 12.35
C GLY A 164 24.60 13.42 11.66
N ILE A 165 24.54 13.35 10.35
CA ILE A 165 25.55 13.87 9.42
C ILE A 165 24.83 14.73 8.40
N TYR A 166 25.33 15.92 8.15
CA TYR A 166 24.88 16.78 7.05
C TYR A 166 26.00 16.99 6.05
N ASN A 167 25.80 16.54 4.83
CA ASN A 167 26.66 16.85 3.72
C ASN A 167 26.25 18.19 3.08
N THR A 168 27.03 19.24 3.34
CA THR A 168 26.74 20.59 2.86
C THR A 168 26.90 20.77 1.35
N ARG A 169 27.54 19.83 0.63
CA ARG A 169 27.69 19.84 -0.83
C ARG A 169 26.51 19.19 -1.52
N SER A 170 26.19 17.93 -1.15
CA SER A 170 25.07 17.16 -1.73
C SER A 170 23.72 17.55 -1.15
N LYS A 171 23.68 18.28 -0.03
CA LYS A 171 22.46 18.66 0.72
C LYS A 171 21.68 17.46 1.25
N VAL A 172 22.40 16.37 1.56
CA VAL A 172 21.85 15.13 2.14
C VAL A 172 22.12 15.12 3.63
N PHE A 173 21.13 14.69 4.38
CA PHE A 173 21.19 14.44 5.81
C PHE A 173 21.04 12.95 6.08
N ASP A 174 21.90 12.39 6.93
CA ASP A 174 21.81 11.06 7.49
C ASP A 174 21.51 11.19 8.98
N TYR A 175 20.38 10.60 9.43
CA TYR A 175 19.90 10.66 10.81
C TYR A 175 19.91 9.27 11.44
N TYR A 176 20.33 9.19 12.70
CA TYR A 176 20.46 7.95 13.45
C TYR A 176 19.87 8.07 14.86
N GLY A 177 19.13 7.03 15.26
CA GLY A 177 18.57 6.84 16.59
C GLY A 177 17.39 7.77 16.92
N ASN A 178 16.23 7.17 17.13
CA ASN A 178 14.98 7.85 17.49
C ASN A 178 14.66 9.03 16.55
N VAL A 179 14.79 8.80 15.26
CA VAL A 179 14.51 9.82 14.25
C VAL A 179 13.03 10.15 14.23
N LYS A 180 12.72 11.44 14.31
CA LYS A 180 11.35 11.96 14.16
C LYS A 180 11.35 13.11 13.16
N LEU A 181 10.59 12.95 12.08
CA LEU A 181 10.28 14.00 11.11
C LEU A 181 8.84 14.44 11.32
N VAL A 182 8.63 15.71 11.47
CA VAL A 182 7.30 16.32 11.67
C VAL A 182 7.12 17.44 10.65
N ASN A 183 5.98 17.44 9.98
CA ASN A 183 5.47 18.58 9.23
C ASN A 183 3.95 18.72 9.46
N GLU A 184 3.32 19.66 8.77
CA GLU A 184 1.89 19.94 8.94
C GLU A 184 0.99 18.76 8.55
N LYS A 185 1.43 17.88 7.66
CA LYS A 185 0.62 16.79 7.09
C LYS A 185 0.82 15.45 7.79
N TYR A 186 2.03 15.17 8.31
CA TYR A 186 2.34 13.87 8.91
C TYR A 186 3.47 13.93 9.93
N THR A 187 3.56 12.88 10.72
CA THR A 187 4.71 12.56 11.58
C THR A 187 5.28 11.22 11.17
N LEU A 188 6.60 11.17 10.88
CA LEU A 188 7.35 9.95 10.62
C LEU A 188 8.29 9.69 11.78
N THR A 189 8.33 8.45 12.28
CA THR A 189 9.29 7.97 13.29
C THR A 189 9.99 6.72 12.78
N THR A 190 11.32 6.66 12.95
CA THR A 190 12.16 5.55 12.49
C THR A 190 13.48 5.54 13.26
N ASP A 191 14.29 4.49 13.10
CA ASP A 191 15.63 4.45 13.69
C ASP A 191 16.67 5.11 12.80
N THR A 192 16.51 5.06 11.48
CA THR A 192 17.43 5.64 10.52
C THR A 192 16.69 6.33 9.39
N LEU A 193 17.14 7.51 8.97
CA LEU A 193 16.56 8.27 7.87
C LEU A 193 17.65 8.96 7.07
N ILE A 194 17.62 8.81 5.74
CA ILE A 194 18.40 9.62 4.80
C ILE A 194 17.41 10.60 4.15
N TYR A 195 17.69 11.90 4.28
CA TYR A 195 16.84 12.95 3.70
C TYR A 195 17.64 13.81 2.72
N ASN A 196 17.24 13.83 1.46
CA ASN A 196 17.78 14.73 0.46
C ASN A 196 16.91 16.00 0.39
N SER A 197 17.45 17.11 0.88
CA SER A 197 16.71 18.36 0.98
C SER A 197 16.53 19.12 -0.34
N ILE A 198 17.16 18.68 -1.44
CA ILE A 198 16.93 19.18 -2.80
C ILE A 198 15.79 18.42 -3.47
N THR A 199 15.92 17.09 -3.57
CA THR A 199 14.94 16.22 -4.23
C THR A 199 13.72 15.94 -3.37
N LYS A 200 13.78 16.26 -2.07
CA LYS A 200 12.74 16.03 -1.05
C LYS A 200 12.44 14.56 -0.78
N TRP A 201 13.27 13.64 -1.25
CA TRP A 201 13.17 12.23 -0.92
C TRP A 201 13.72 11.91 0.46
N SER A 202 12.95 11.15 1.21
CA SER A 202 13.29 10.51 2.48
C SER A 202 13.39 9.01 2.28
N TYR A 203 14.48 8.37 2.70
CA TYR A 203 14.70 6.93 2.64
C TYR A 203 14.88 6.41 4.06
N PHE A 204 14.22 5.30 4.39
CA PHE A 204 14.37 4.67 5.70
C PHE A 204 14.57 3.16 5.57
N ASN A 205 15.33 2.60 6.51
CA ASN A 205 15.59 1.16 6.63
C ASN A 205 15.57 0.78 8.11
N GLY A 206 14.47 0.19 8.54
CA GLY A 206 14.16 -0.14 9.93
C GLY A 206 12.68 0.09 10.23
N PRO A 207 12.20 -0.32 11.42
CA PRO A 207 10.82 -0.11 11.83
C PRO A 207 10.42 1.37 11.72
N THR A 208 9.47 1.65 10.87
CA THR A 208 9.02 3.02 10.57
C THR A 208 7.52 3.12 10.71
N LYS A 209 7.09 4.17 11.41
CA LYS A 209 5.68 4.54 11.56
C LYS A 209 5.46 5.93 10.98
N ILE A 210 4.48 6.04 10.07
CA ILE A 210 4.02 7.32 9.52
C ILE A 210 2.56 7.49 9.92
N VAL A 211 2.25 8.62 10.55
CA VAL A 211 0.89 8.96 11.00
C VAL A 211 0.48 10.25 10.31
N ASN A 212 -0.67 10.24 9.66
CA ASN A 212 -1.31 11.42 9.08
C ASN A 212 -2.82 11.42 9.44
N LYS A 213 -3.57 12.36 8.87
CA LYS A 213 -5.04 12.46 9.08
C LYS A 213 -5.81 11.25 8.51
N ASP A 214 -5.25 10.56 7.52
CA ASP A 214 -5.92 9.47 6.79
C ASP A 214 -5.63 8.09 7.41
N GLY A 215 -4.70 8.01 8.38
CA GLY A 215 -4.38 6.79 9.10
C GLY A 215 -2.92 6.63 9.49
N THR A 216 -2.55 5.39 9.76
CA THR A 216 -1.19 4.98 10.15
C THR A 216 -0.62 4.02 9.12
N LEU A 217 0.63 4.25 8.74
CA LEU A 217 1.42 3.33 7.92
C LEU A 217 2.55 2.75 8.76
N LEU A 218 2.74 1.45 8.70
CA LEU A 218 3.84 0.71 9.29
C LEU A 218 4.63 0.02 8.19
N ALA A 219 5.95 0.27 8.13
CA ALA A 219 6.85 -0.33 7.15
C ALA A 219 8.22 -0.59 7.76
N LYS A 220 8.98 -1.53 7.18
CA LYS A 220 10.37 -1.79 7.58
C LYS A 220 11.37 -1.11 6.65
N ARG A 221 10.98 -0.86 5.41
CA ARG A 221 11.84 -0.22 4.41
C ARG A 221 10.98 0.57 3.43
N GLY A 222 11.45 1.75 3.06
CA GLY A 222 10.71 2.54 2.08
C GLY A 222 11.34 3.89 1.81
N GLN A 223 10.63 4.62 0.95
CA GLN A 223 10.94 5.98 0.59
C GLN A 223 9.65 6.80 0.50
N TYR A 224 9.78 8.08 0.78
CA TYR A 224 8.69 9.04 0.73
C TYR A 224 9.20 10.38 0.22
N ASN A 225 8.50 10.98 -0.74
CA ASN A 225 8.79 12.32 -1.22
C ASN A 225 7.93 13.34 -0.47
N THR A 226 8.58 14.24 0.29
CA THR A 226 7.87 15.23 1.12
C THR A 226 7.23 16.37 0.33
N ALA A 227 7.48 16.48 -0.97
CA ALA A 227 6.90 17.48 -1.86
C ALA A 227 5.79 16.91 -2.76
N THR A 228 6.02 15.75 -3.41
CA THR A 228 5.04 15.11 -4.32
C THR A 228 4.10 14.16 -3.59
N GLU A 229 4.41 13.77 -2.36
CA GLU A 229 3.65 12.81 -1.55
C GLU A 229 3.61 11.39 -2.14
N GLU A 230 4.50 11.10 -3.08
CA GLU A 230 4.72 9.76 -3.59
C GLU A 230 5.47 8.92 -2.56
N SER A 231 5.07 7.66 -2.44
CA SER A 231 5.69 6.73 -1.50
C SER A 231 5.82 5.34 -2.09
N SER A 232 6.86 4.63 -1.65
CA SER A 232 7.08 3.22 -1.97
C SER A 232 7.65 2.50 -0.76
N PHE A 233 7.06 1.37 -0.42
CA PHE A 233 7.37 0.60 0.78
C PHE A 233 7.57 -0.87 0.43
N SER A 234 8.43 -1.55 1.19
CA SER A 234 8.74 -2.98 1.03
C SER A 234 8.92 -3.67 2.38
N ASN A 235 9.01 -5.01 2.36
CA ASN A 235 9.17 -5.86 3.54
C ASN A 235 7.94 -5.85 4.45
N ARG A 236 6.79 -6.24 3.88
CA ARG A 236 5.49 -6.36 4.55
C ARG A 236 5.04 -5.04 5.17
N THR A 237 4.40 -4.24 4.37
CA THR A 237 3.86 -2.93 4.75
C THR A 237 2.40 -3.04 5.13
N MET A 238 1.98 -2.29 6.14
CA MET A 238 0.59 -2.18 6.57
C MET A 238 0.15 -0.73 6.58
N VAL A 239 -1.00 -0.46 5.99
CA VAL A 239 -1.72 0.82 6.09
C VAL A 239 -3.01 0.56 6.84
N GLU A 240 -3.27 1.33 7.86
CA GLU A 240 -4.44 1.19 8.72
C GLU A 240 -5.14 2.53 8.94
N ASN A 241 -6.46 2.53 8.79
CA ASN A 241 -7.33 3.64 9.21
C ASN A 241 -8.57 3.08 9.95
N GLU A 242 -9.57 3.92 10.18
CA GLU A 242 -10.81 3.52 10.86
C GLU A 242 -11.60 2.49 10.07
N ALA A 243 -11.62 2.60 8.73
CA ALA A 243 -12.45 1.77 7.86
C ALA A 243 -11.78 0.45 7.44
N TYR A 244 -10.46 0.46 7.22
CA TYR A 244 -9.75 -0.73 6.70
C TYR A 244 -8.31 -0.85 7.17
N THR A 245 -7.79 -2.07 7.02
CA THR A 245 -6.35 -2.38 7.07
C THR A 245 -5.93 -2.97 5.73
N LEU A 246 -4.92 -2.41 5.10
CA LEU A 246 -4.29 -2.93 3.88
C LEU A 246 -2.89 -3.44 4.20
N THR A 247 -2.57 -4.67 3.79
CA THR A 247 -1.24 -5.25 3.93
C THR A 247 -0.75 -5.78 2.58
N GLY A 248 0.55 -5.67 2.31
CA GLY A 248 1.20 -6.21 1.12
C GLY A 248 2.71 -6.28 1.30
N ASP A 249 3.39 -7.11 0.52
CA ASP A 249 4.86 -7.21 0.58
C ASP A 249 5.50 -5.92 0.07
N THR A 250 4.90 -5.31 -0.96
CA THR A 250 5.27 -3.98 -1.46
C THR A 250 4.02 -3.13 -1.66
N LEU A 251 4.10 -1.85 -1.28
CA LEU A 251 3.07 -0.86 -1.53
C LEU A 251 3.69 0.37 -2.20
N PHE A 252 2.98 0.90 -3.19
CA PHE A 252 3.20 2.21 -3.78
C PHE A 252 1.93 3.04 -3.58
N TYR A 253 2.08 4.31 -3.24
CA TYR A 253 0.96 5.23 -3.10
C TYR A 253 1.35 6.66 -3.49
N ASP A 254 0.54 7.26 -4.36
CA ASP A 254 0.57 8.66 -4.73
C ASP A 254 -0.69 9.33 -4.12
N SER A 255 -0.51 10.11 -3.07
CA SER A 255 -1.65 10.68 -2.35
C SER A 255 -2.34 11.81 -3.12
N GLN A 256 -1.62 12.53 -3.98
CA GLN A 256 -2.20 13.60 -4.80
C GLN A 256 -3.13 13.03 -5.88
N LYS A 257 -2.75 11.92 -6.49
CA LYS A 257 -3.57 11.21 -7.50
C LYS A 257 -4.52 10.18 -6.88
N GLN A 258 -4.42 9.93 -5.57
CA GLN A 258 -5.11 8.83 -4.89
C GLN A 258 -4.93 7.49 -5.61
N LEU A 259 -3.71 7.23 -6.07
CA LEU A 259 -3.35 6.04 -6.83
C LEU A 259 -2.49 5.12 -5.97
N GLY A 260 -2.92 3.88 -5.80
CA GLY A 260 -2.22 2.88 -5.01
C GLY A 260 -2.01 1.57 -5.76
N PHE A 261 -0.87 0.93 -5.51
CA PHE A 261 -0.56 -0.42 -5.97
C PHE A 261 -0.02 -1.23 -4.80
N ALA A 262 -0.54 -2.46 -4.65
CA ALA A 262 -0.05 -3.43 -3.70
C ALA A 262 0.38 -4.69 -4.45
N LYS A 263 1.47 -5.32 -4.02
CA LYS A 263 1.97 -6.55 -4.62
C LYS A 263 2.53 -7.50 -3.57
N GLY A 264 2.25 -8.77 -3.76
CA GLY A 264 2.66 -9.89 -2.92
C GLY A 264 1.81 -9.98 -1.64
N ASN A 265 1.10 -11.10 -1.47
CA ASN A 265 0.29 -11.40 -0.29
C ASN A 265 -0.59 -10.21 0.15
N VAL A 266 -1.36 -9.69 -0.81
CA VAL A 266 -2.25 -8.54 -0.57
C VAL A 266 -3.42 -8.99 0.29
N GLU A 267 -3.63 -8.27 1.41
CA GLU A 267 -4.76 -8.46 2.31
C GLU A 267 -5.43 -7.11 2.57
N ILE A 268 -6.73 -7.03 2.38
CA ILE A 268 -7.54 -5.85 2.70
C ILE A 268 -8.65 -6.31 3.64
N LEU A 269 -8.63 -5.82 4.87
CA LEU A 269 -9.67 -6.07 5.86
C LEU A 269 -10.56 -4.83 5.99
N ALA A 270 -11.80 -4.92 5.54
CA ALA A 270 -12.85 -3.96 5.85
C ALA A 270 -13.37 -4.22 7.28
N LYS A 271 -13.16 -3.26 8.19
CA LYS A 271 -13.36 -3.47 9.63
C LYS A 271 -14.83 -3.53 10.02
N GLU A 272 -15.67 -2.72 9.39
CA GLU A 272 -17.11 -2.66 9.64
C GLU A 272 -17.81 -3.99 9.30
N ASP A 273 -17.62 -4.48 8.09
CA ASP A 273 -18.26 -5.70 7.58
C ASP A 273 -17.48 -6.97 7.91
N LYS A 274 -16.30 -6.86 8.55
CA LYS A 274 -15.37 -7.97 8.80
C LYS A 274 -15.07 -8.78 7.53
N THR A 275 -15.01 -8.09 6.38
CA THR A 275 -14.74 -8.69 5.08
C THR A 275 -13.25 -8.62 4.78
N LEU A 276 -12.64 -9.78 4.54
CA LEU A 276 -11.25 -9.94 4.17
C LEU A 276 -11.13 -10.23 2.67
N LEU A 277 -10.41 -9.39 1.97
CA LEU A 277 -10.07 -9.55 0.55
C LEU A 277 -8.60 -9.93 0.42
N LEU A 278 -8.32 -11.01 -0.28
CA LEU A 278 -6.97 -11.56 -0.51
C LEU A 278 -6.65 -11.59 -1.99
N GLY A 279 -5.36 -11.47 -2.35
CA GLY A 279 -4.88 -11.63 -3.71
C GLY A 279 -3.37 -11.43 -3.85
N ASP A 280 -2.84 -11.62 -5.05
CA ASP A 280 -1.41 -11.43 -5.33
C ASP A 280 -1.07 -9.96 -5.60
N GLU A 281 -1.97 -9.24 -6.27
CA GLU A 281 -1.80 -7.83 -6.61
C GLU A 281 -3.10 -7.04 -6.42
N GLY A 282 -2.97 -5.77 -6.06
CA GLY A 282 -4.07 -4.84 -5.85
C GLY A 282 -3.84 -3.49 -6.51
N VAL A 283 -4.90 -2.86 -7.00
CA VAL A 283 -4.89 -1.51 -7.56
C VAL A 283 -6.02 -0.70 -6.93
N TYR A 284 -5.71 0.52 -6.52
CA TYR A 284 -6.65 1.49 -5.98
C TYR A 284 -6.57 2.79 -6.77
N ARG A 285 -7.71 3.31 -7.23
CA ARG A 285 -7.87 4.60 -7.89
C ARG A 285 -8.97 5.38 -7.19
N GLY A 286 -8.59 6.05 -6.11
CA GLY A 286 -9.53 6.71 -5.22
C GLY A 286 -10.34 7.81 -5.90
N LEU A 287 -9.74 8.60 -6.83
CA LEU A 287 -10.47 9.63 -7.58
C LEU A 287 -11.58 9.05 -8.47
N GLU A 288 -11.41 7.83 -8.98
CA GLU A 288 -12.35 7.12 -9.83
C GLU A 288 -13.36 6.26 -9.04
N GLY A 289 -13.18 6.11 -7.72
CA GLY A 289 -13.94 5.16 -6.90
C GLY A 289 -13.72 3.70 -7.31
N PHE A 290 -12.55 3.39 -7.88
CA PHE A 290 -12.23 2.09 -8.45
C PHE A 290 -11.17 1.38 -7.65
N SER A 291 -11.41 0.09 -7.36
CA SER A 291 -10.38 -0.81 -6.84
C SER A 291 -10.52 -2.21 -7.44
N LYS A 292 -9.39 -2.90 -7.55
CA LYS A 292 -9.37 -4.31 -7.95
C LYS A 292 -8.27 -5.08 -7.23
N VAL A 293 -8.53 -6.37 -7.04
CA VAL A 293 -7.55 -7.36 -6.58
C VAL A 293 -7.56 -8.53 -7.55
N TYR A 294 -6.40 -9.03 -7.91
CA TYR A 294 -6.25 -10.11 -8.88
C TYR A 294 -5.09 -11.04 -8.53
N GLY A 295 -5.04 -12.20 -9.20
CA GLY A 295 -4.17 -13.30 -8.84
C GLY A 295 -4.63 -13.98 -7.54
N HIS A 296 -5.20 -15.19 -7.64
CA HIS A 296 -5.78 -15.93 -6.50
C HIS A 296 -6.76 -15.10 -5.65
N ALA A 297 -7.53 -14.21 -6.31
CA ALA A 297 -8.40 -13.28 -5.61
C ALA A 297 -9.51 -14.03 -4.84
N LEU A 298 -9.65 -13.74 -3.54
CA LEU A 298 -10.57 -14.40 -2.63
C LEU A 298 -11.18 -13.38 -1.65
N VAL A 299 -12.51 -13.34 -1.59
CA VAL A 299 -13.26 -12.67 -0.52
C VAL A 299 -13.63 -13.69 0.57
N LYS A 300 -13.47 -13.29 1.83
CA LYS A 300 -14.06 -13.96 3.00
C LYS A 300 -14.91 -12.94 3.74
N SER A 301 -16.19 -13.19 3.87
CA SER A 301 -17.11 -12.29 4.55
C SER A 301 -17.97 -13.06 5.54
N VAL A 302 -18.12 -12.56 6.76
CA VAL A 302 -19.00 -13.16 7.76
C VAL A 302 -20.43 -12.69 7.49
N VAL A 303 -21.31 -13.63 7.16
CA VAL A 303 -22.73 -13.39 6.88
C VAL A 303 -23.56 -14.19 7.87
N SER A 304 -24.22 -13.49 8.81
CA SER A 304 -24.87 -14.12 9.96
C SER A 304 -23.84 -14.89 10.82
N GLU A 305 -23.98 -16.18 11.02
CA GLU A 305 -23.06 -17.03 11.79
C GLU A 305 -22.14 -17.90 10.90
N ASP A 306 -22.14 -17.65 9.58
CA ASP A 306 -21.38 -18.41 8.60
C ASP A 306 -20.44 -17.54 7.77
N THR A 307 -19.49 -18.16 7.07
CA THR A 307 -18.54 -17.46 6.21
C THR A 307 -18.84 -17.70 4.74
N LEU A 308 -19.07 -16.61 4.02
CA LEU A 308 -19.16 -16.58 2.56
C LEU A 308 -17.75 -16.43 1.97
N TYR A 309 -17.41 -17.35 1.07
CA TYR A 309 -16.19 -17.30 0.27
C TYR A 309 -16.56 -17.04 -1.21
N ILE A 310 -15.89 -16.08 -1.84
CA ILE A 310 -15.99 -15.84 -3.29
C ILE A 310 -14.58 -15.79 -3.86
N ARG A 311 -14.29 -16.72 -4.76
CA ARG A 311 -13.04 -16.79 -5.51
C ARG A 311 -13.28 -16.41 -6.97
N ALA A 312 -12.35 -15.63 -7.55
CA ALA A 312 -12.37 -15.27 -8.97
C ALA A 312 -10.92 -15.03 -9.47
N ASP A 313 -10.72 -14.86 -10.77
CA ASP A 313 -9.44 -14.40 -11.29
C ASP A 313 -9.16 -12.95 -10.90
N THR A 314 -10.21 -12.13 -10.94
CA THR A 314 -10.17 -10.72 -10.53
C THR A 314 -11.46 -10.35 -9.79
N LEU A 315 -11.31 -9.58 -8.73
CA LEU A 315 -12.40 -8.95 -7.99
C LEU A 315 -12.30 -7.43 -8.13
N TYR A 316 -13.42 -6.79 -8.46
CA TYR A 316 -13.52 -5.33 -8.64
C TYR A 316 -14.51 -4.75 -7.64
N SER A 317 -14.24 -3.53 -7.22
CA SER A 317 -15.22 -2.65 -6.57
C SER A 317 -15.24 -1.31 -7.32
N ILE A 318 -16.42 -0.89 -7.73
CA ILE A 318 -16.68 0.37 -8.40
C ILE A 318 -17.70 1.15 -7.58
N GLU A 319 -17.28 2.23 -6.98
CA GLU A 319 -18.10 3.10 -6.15
C GLU A 319 -18.66 4.27 -6.96
N ASN A 320 -19.96 4.50 -6.86
CA ASN A 320 -20.58 5.73 -7.33
C ASN A 320 -20.45 6.80 -6.22
N LYS A 321 -19.64 7.80 -6.45
CA LYS A 321 -19.35 8.85 -5.45
C LYS A 321 -20.52 9.79 -5.15
N LEU A 322 -21.58 9.77 -5.97
CA LEU A 322 -22.73 10.63 -5.77
C LEU A 322 -23.68 10.10 -4.68
N ASP A 323 -23.82 8.79 -4.58
CA ASP A 323 -24.76 8.12 -3.68
C ASP A 323 -24.12 7.00 -2.84
N SER A 324 -22.80 6.84 -2.93
CA SER A 324 -22.00 5.80 -2.25
C SER A 324 -22.42 4.37 -2.56
N THR A 325 -23.21 4.16 -3.62
CA THR A 325 -23.55 2.80 -4.07
C THR A 325 -22.35 2.13 -4.72
N ARG A 326 -22.31 0.79 -4.67
CA ARG A 326 -21.17 0.02 -5.18
C ARG A 326 -21.63 -1.08 -6.12
N ARG A 327 -20.82 -1.35 -7.11
CA ARG A 327 -20.84 -2.55 -7.93
C ARG A 327 -19.64 -3.40 -7.59
N LEU A 328 -19.92 -4.59 -7.03
CA LEU A 328 -18.91 -5.60 -6.72
C LEU A 328 -18.94 -6.66 -7.82
N ILE A 329 -17.80 -6.92 -8.44
CA ILE A 329 -17.71 -7.79 -9.63
C ILE A 329 -16.67 -8.87 -9.37
N GLY A 330 -17.04 -10.12 -9.52
CA GLY A 330 -16.12 -11.24 -9.70
C GLY A 330 -16.05 -11.58 -11.19
N ASP A 331 -14.87 -11.55 -11.77
CA ASP A 331 -14.65 -11.78 -13.20
C ASP A 331 -13.76 -13.00 -13.43
N LYS A 332 -14.25 -13.89 -14.26
CA LYS A 332 -13.69 -15.18 -14.66
C LYS A 332 -13.52 -16.19 -13.54
N ARG A 333 -14.01 -17.40 -13.82
CA ARG A 333 -13.87 -18.57 -12.95
C ARG A 333 -14.34 -18.29 -11.52
N VAL A 334 -15.55 -17.75 -11.41
CA VAL A 334 -16.13 -17.43 -10.11
C VAL A 334 -16.62 -18.71 -9.43
N PHE A 335 -16.21 -18.90 -8.18
CA PHE A 335 -16.70 -19.93 -7.27
C PHE A 335 -17.18 -19.25 -5.99
N ILE A 336 -18.37 -19.64 -5.56
CA ILE A 336 -19.02 -19.13 -4.36
C ILE A 336 -19.24 -20.32 -3.43
N TYR A 337 -18.91 -20.14 -2.16
CA TYR A 337 -19.13 -21.15 -1.15
C TYR A 337 -19.64 -20.54 0.16
N LYS A 338 -20.71 -21.09 0.66
CA LYS A 338 -21.26 -20.93 2.00
C LYS A 338 -21.81 -22.30 2.42
N SER A 339 -21.99 -22.60 3.70
CA SER A 339 -22.39 -23.95 4.13
C SER A 339 -23.72 -24.45 3.49
N ASP A 340 -24.69 -23.55 3.34
CA ASP A 340 -26.02 -23.83 2.77
C ASP A 340 -26.20 -23.42 1.31
N PHE A 341 -25.16 -22.83 0.70
CA PHE A 341 -25.21 -22.32 -0.68
C PHE A 341 -23.86 -22.37 -1.36
N GLN A 342 -23.83 -22.90 -2.58
CA GLN A 342 -22.64 -22.94 -3.42
C GLN A 342 -22.98 -22.46 -4.82
N GLY A 343 -21.97 -21.99 -5.55
CA GLY A 343 -22.19 -21.54 -6.92
C GLY A 343 -20.92 -21.51 -7.74
N ARG A 344 -21.06 -21.67 -9.04
CA ARG A 344 -20.04 -21.37 -10.03
C ARG A 344 -20.63 -20.61 -11.20
N CYS A 345 -19.88 -19.70 -11.77
CA CYS A 345 -20.20 -18.99 -13.01
C CYS A 345 -18.93 -18.39 -13.64
N ASP A 346 -19.04 -17.84 -14.83
CA ASP A 346 -17.93 -17.09 -15.39
C ASP A 346 -17.75 -15.76 -14.67
N SER A 347 -18.83 -15.03 -14.47
CA SER A 347 -18.78 -13.74 -13.76
C SER A 347 -20.03 -13.48 -12.92
N VAL A 348 -19.84 -12.71 -11.84
CA VAL A 348 -20.91 -12.26 -10.93
C VAL A 348 -20.82 -10.76 -10.73
N LEU A 349 -21.98 -10.10 -10.70
CA LEU A 349 -22.12 -8.67 -10.35
C LEU A 349 -23.10 -8.54 -9.19
N TYR A 350 -22.69 -7.95 -8.10
CA TYR A 350 -23.59 -7.46 -7.05
C TYR A 350 -23.70 -5.94 -7.15
N ASN A 351 -24.90 -5.45 -7.39
CA ASN A 351 -25.24 -4.03 -7.42
C ASN A 351 -25.93 -3.64 -6.11
N THR A 352 -25.30 -2.81 -5.29
CA THR A 352 -25.86 -2.43 -3.97
C THR A 352 -26.99 -1.40 -4.10
N ALA A 353 -27.10 -0.67 -5.23
CA ALA A 353 -28.13 0.34 -5.45
C ALA A 353 -29.55 -0.28 -5.49
N ASP A 354 -29.70 -1.44 -6.11
CA ASP A 354 -30.96 -2.16 -6.25
C ASP A 354 -30.97 -3.53 -5.57
N SER A 355 -29.92 -3.84 -4.83
CA SER A 355 -29.73 -5.11 -4.12
C SER A 355 -29.89 -6.33 -5.02
N THR A 356 -29.34 -6.26 -6.25
CA THR A 356 -29.43 -7.33 -7.25
C THR A 356 -28.09 -8.02 -7.44
N ILE A 357 -28.10 -9.37 -7.46
CA ILE A 357 -26.94 -10.20 -7.82
C ILE A 357 -27.22 -10.84 -9.18
N LEU A 358 -26.31 -10.66 -10.13
CA LEU A 358 -26.39 -11.20 -11.48
C LEU A 358 -25.26 -12.20 -11.69
N PHE A 359 -25.60 -13.41 -12.08
CA PHE A 359 -24.69 -14.49 -12.44
C PHE A 359 -24.74 -14.68 -13.96
N PHE A 360 -23.59 -14.69 -14.61
CA PHE A 360 -23.48 -14.72 -16.08
C PHE A 360 -22.70 -15.94 -16.57
N ARG A 361 -23.06 -16.38 -17.78
CA ARG A 361 -22.40 -17.44 -18.55
C ARG A 361 -22.43 -18.77 -17.81
N ASP A 362 -23.53 -19.48 -18.03
CA ASP A 362 -23.78 -20.83 -17.53
C ASP A 362 -23.59 -20.99 -16.00
N PRO A 363 -24.25 -20.12 -15.20
CA PRO A 363 -24.21 -20.28 -13.75
C PRO A 363 -24.85 -21.57 -13.33
N ILE A 364 -24.25 -22.26 -12.36
CA ILE A 364 -24.80 -23.36 -11.61
C ILE A 364 -24.79 -22.97 -10.14
N LEU A 365 -25.95 -22.99 -9.52
CA LEU A 365 -26.15 -22.69 -8.10
C LEU A 365 -26.71 -23.93 -7.38
N TRP A 366 -26.11 -24.26 -6.24
CA TRP A 366 -26.52 -25.36 -5.39
C TRP A 366 -26.98 -24.84 -4.03
N GLY A 367 -28.08 -25.37 -3.53
CA GLY A 367 -28.47 -25.31 -2.14
C GLY A 367 -28.48 -26.71 -1.55
N ASP A 368 -29.00 -26.87 -0.31
CA ASP A 368 -28.99 -28.15 0.40
C ASP A 368 -29.62 -29.30 -0.39
N THR A 369 -30.74 -29.03 -1.06
CA THR A 369 -31.54 -30.06 -1.74
C THR A 369 -31.82 -29.74 -3.22
N TYR A 370 -31.21 -28.66 -3.77
CA TYR A 370 -31.51 -28.23 -5.14
C TYR A 370 -30.26 -27.77 -5.90
N GLN A 371 -30.36 -27.86 -7.22
CA GLN A 371 -29.46 -27.28 -8.18
C GLN A 371 -30.24 -26.46 -9.20
N MET A 372 -29.72 -25.29 -9.57
CA MET A 372 -30.29 -24.40 -10.58
C MET A 372 -29.27 -24.11 -11.66
N GLU A 373 -29.69 -24.13 -12.92
CA GLU A 373 -28.85 -23.82 -14.08
C GLU A 373 -29.64 -22.93 -15.06
N ALA A 374 -28.91 -22.03 -15.74
CA ALA A 374 -29.45 -21.20 -16.82
C ALA A 374 -28.29 -20.53 -17.57
N ASP A 375 -28.57 -19.84 -18.70
CA ASP A 375 -27.57 -18.99 -19.35
C ASP A 375 -27.23 -17.78 -18.47
N SER A 376 -28.20 -17.29 -17.67
CA SER A 376 -27.99 -16.28 -16.64
C SER A 376 -29.02 -16.42 -15.51
N ILE A 377 -28.59 -16.04 -14.30
CA ILE A 377 -29.45 -16.03 -13.10
C ILE A 377 -29.37 -14.65 -12.46
N SER A 378 -30.54 -14.10 -12.07
CA SER A 378 -30.64 -12.86 -11.30
C SER A 378 -31.30 -13.16 -9.95
N ALA A 379 -30.65 -12.78 -8.85
CA ALA A 379 -31.19 -12.84 -7.50
C ALA A 379 -31.49 -11.42 -7.00
N PHE A 380 -32.71 -11.19 -6.54
CA PHE A 380 -33.17 -9.91 -5.99
C PHE A 380 -33.28 -10.05 -4.48
N LEU A 381 -32.65 -9.18 -3.76
CA LEU A 381 -32.57 -9.20 -2.31
C LEU A 381 -33.51 -8.16 -1.69
N VAL A 382 -34.14 -8.52 -0.59
CA VAL A 382 -34.87 -7.62 0.30
C VAL A 382 -34.38 -7.90 1.73
N ASN A 383 -33.96 -6.87 2.43
CA ASN A 383 -33.33 -7.00 3.76
C ASN A 383 -32.21 -8.06 3.80
N SER A 384 -31.34 -8.03 2.80
CA SER A 384 -30.19 -8.96 2.62
C SER A 384 -30.58 -10.46 2.46
N LYS A 385 -31.84 -10.75 2.22
CA LYS A 385 -32.36 -12.10 1.94
C LYS A 385 -32.86 -12.22 0.51
N VAL A 386 -32.71 -13.37 -0.12
CA VAL A 386 -33.24 -13.63 -1.46
C VAL A 386 -34.76 -13.63 -1.40
N ASN A 387 -35.37 -12.67 -2.08
CA ASN A 387 -36.81 -12.55 -2.24
C ASN A 387 -37.32 -13.19 -3.55
N ARG A 388 -36.50 -13.06 -4.61
CA ARG A 388 -36.83 -13.55 -5.95
C ARG A 388 -35.60 -14.01 -6.69
N MET A 389 -35.68 -15.11 -7.43
CA MET A 389 -34.67 -15.54 -8.40
C MET A 389 -35.31 -15.68 -9.78
N LEU A 390 -34.57 -15.17 -10.79
CA LEU A 390 -35.00 -15.23 -12.18
C LEU A 390 -33.92 -15.91 -13.01
N LEU A 391 -34.18 -17.10 -13.49
CA LEU A 391 -33.40 -17.90 -14.40
C LEU A 391 -33.81 -17.58 -15.84
N ARG A 392 -32.88 -17.26 -16.72
CA ARG A 392 -33.17 -16.89 -18.12
C ARG A 392 -32.43 -17.77 -19.08
N SER A 393 -33.11 -18.27 -20.06
CA SER A 393 -32.67 -19.16 -21.14
C SER A 393 -32.11 -20.50 -20.61
N ASN A 394 -32.56 -21.58 -21.20
CA ASN A 394 -32.15 -22.94 -20.83
C ASN A 394 -32.29 -23.24 -19.33
N SER A 395 -33.33 -22.62 -18.71
CA SER A 395 -33.54 -22.71 -17.25
C SER A 395 -33.88 -24.12 -16.83
N PHE A 396 -33.11 -24.66 -15.88
CA PHE A 396 -33.30 -25.97 -15.30
C PHE A 396 -33.13 -25.96 -13.80
N VAL A 397 -34.04 -26.60 -13.10
CA VAL A 397 -34.00 -26.80 -11.65
C VAL A 397 -34.22 -28.27 -11.35
N ILE A 398 -33.36 -28.82 -10.51
CA ILE A 398 -33.47 -30.15 -9.95
C ILE A 398 -33.53 -30.06 -8.43
N SER A 399 -34.43 -30.79 -7.77
CA SER A 399 -34.51 -30.83 -6.31
C SER A 399 -34.71 -32.25 -5.81
N GLU A 400 -34.01 -32.60 -4.75
CA GLU A 400 -34.20 -33.91 -4.09
C GLU A 400 -35.51 -33.90 -3.30
N ASP A 401 -36.31 -34.94 -3.50
CA ASP A 401 -37.41 -35.28 -2.60
C ASP A 401 -36.88 -36.23 -1.51
N THR A 402 -36.75 -35.73 -0.30
CA THR A 402 -36.13 -36.44 0.82
C THR A 402 -36.90 -37.66 1.30
N LEU A 403 -38.22 -37.78 0.97
CA LEU A 403 -39.04 -38.90 1.34
C LEU A 403 -38.80 -40.10 0.42
N VAL A 404 -38.87 -39.87 -0.88
CA VAL A 404 -38.70 -40.93 -1.87
C VAL A 404 -37.25 -41.05 -2.38
N LYS A 405 -36.35 -40.15 -1.95
CA LYS A 405 -34.93 -40.09 -2.38
C LYS A 405 -34.78 -40.09 -3.90
N GLN A 406 -35.63 -39.30 -4.55
CA GLN A 406 -35.68 -39.12 -5.99
C GLN A 406 -35.59 -37.62 -6.31
N TYR A 407 -35.33 -37.29 -7.59
CA TYR A 407 -35.06 -35.93 -8.02
C TYR A 407 -36.23 -35.38 -8.86
N ASN A 408 -36.95 -34.42 -8.32
CA ASN A 408 -37.90 -33.62 -9.06
C ASN A 408 -37.18 -32.64 -9.98
N GLN A 409 -37.69 -32.49 -11.21
CA GLN A 409 -37.04 -31.68 -12.26
C GLN A 409 -38.07 -30.75 -12.89
N VAL A 410 -37.62 -29.51 -13.15
CA VAL A 410 -38.40 -28.50 -13.87
C VAL A 410 -37.48 -27.82 -14.87
N LYS A 411 -37.93 -27.70 -16.12
CA LYS A 411 -37.21 -27.05 -17.22
C LYS A 411 -38.15 -26.06 -17.91
N GLY A 412 -37.56 -24.97 -18.42
CA GLY A 412 -38.29 -23.98 -19.21
C GLY A 412 -37.38 -22.97 -19.84
N ARG A 413 -37.91 -22.09 -20.68
CA ARG A 413 -37.12 -20.96 -21.19
C ARG A 413 -36.77 -19.98 -20.07
N THR A 414 -37.73 -19.70 -19.19
CA THR A 414 -37.56 -18.83 -18.03
C THR A 414 -38.19 -19.45 -16.81
N ILE A 415 -37.50 -19.42 -15.68
CA ILE A 415 -38.04 -19.82 -14.37
C ILE A 415 -37.92 -18.64 -13.41
N ASN A 416 -39.03 -18.29 -12.77
CA ASN A 416 -39.11 -17.21 -11.80
C ASN A 416 -39.54 -17.74 -10.45
N ALA A 417 -38.67 -17.81 -9.47
CA ALA A 417 -38.92 -18.34 -8.15
C ALA A 417 -39.04 -17.20 -7.13
N PHE A 418 -40.06 -17.26 -6.28
CA PHE A 418 -40.33 -16.29 -5.21
C PHE A 418 -40.18 -16.99 -3.85
N PHE A 419 -39.62 -16.25 -2.89
CA PHE A 419 -39.33 -16.75 -1.55
C PHE A 419 -40.10 -15.96 -0.49
N THR A 420 -40.32 -16.57 0.67
CA THR A 420 -40.82 -15.89 1.87
C THR A 420 -39.71 -15.13 2.58
N GLU A 421 -40.05 -14.36 3.62
CA GLU A 421 -39.04 -13.66 4.48
C GLU A 421 -38.14 -14.65 5.22
N GLU A 422 -38.57 -15.89 5.45
CA GLU A 422 -37.75 -16.97 6.04
C GLU A 422 -36.93 -17.73 4.99
N SER A 423 -36.82 -17.20 3.75
CA SER A 423 -36.07 -17.79 2.63
C SER A 423 -36.63 -19.16 2.17
N LYS A 424 -37.92 -19.45 2.46
CA LYS A 424 -38.61 -20.67 1.98
C LYS A 424 -39.24 -20.41 0.61
N LEU A 425 -39.20 -21.41 -0.25
CA LEU A 425 -39.84 -21.33 -1.56
C LEU A 425 -41.36 -21.14 -1.43
N LYS A 426 -41.88 -20.07 -2.06
CA LYS A 426 -43.31 -19.70 -2.05
C LYS A 426 -43.99 -20.07 -3.35
N GLN A 427 -43.40 -19.74 -4.48
CA GLN A 427 -43.98 -19.89 -5.79
C GLN A 427 -42.95 -19.96 -6.89
N VAL A 428 -43.19 -20.76 -7.91
CA VAL A 428 -42.35 -20.87 -9.11
C VAL A 428 -43.23 -20.73 -10.34
N PHE A 429 -42.88 -19.78 -11.21
CA PHE A 429 -43.44 -19.65 -12.54
C PHE A 429 -42.44 -20.12 -13.58
N VAL A 430 -42.89 -21.01 -14.46
CA VAL A 430 -42.16 -21.46 -15.63
C VAL A 430 -42.83 -20.90 -16.88
N ASP A 431 -42.08 -20.25 -17.75
CA ASP A 431 -42.58 -19.69 -19.00
C ASP A 431 -41.77 -20.15 -20.19
N GLY A 432 -42.44 -20.67 -21.19
CA GLY A 432 -41.90 -21.14 -22.47
C GLY A 432 -41.30 -22.56 -22.40
N ASN A 433 -41.96 -23.50 -23.11
CA ASN A 433 -41.57 -24.91 -23.22
C ASN A 433 -41.34 -25.56 -21.86
N GLY A 434 -42.29 -25.37 -20.94
CA GLY A 434 -42.24 -25.96 -19.61
C GLY A 434 -42.27 -27.48 -19.64
N GLN A 435 -41.31 -28.11 -19.01
CA GLN A 435 -41.26 -29.55 -18.78
C GLN A 435 -41.08 -29.82 -17.29
N SER A 436 -41.80 -30.80 -16.76
CA SER A 436 -41.61 -31.25 -15.38
C SER A 436 -41.58 -32.77 -15.28
N ALA A 437 -40.75 -33.27 -14.37
CA ALA A 437 -40.78 -34.62 -13.88
C ALA A 437 -40.89 -34.56 -12.35
N TYR A 438 -42.05 -34.99 -11.82
CA TYR A 438 -42.37 -34.84 -10.42
C TYR A 438 -42.89 -36.16 -9.84
N TYR A 439 -42.27 -36.59 -8.73
CA TYR A 439 -42.70 -37.79 -8.01
C TYR A 439 -43.91 -37.46 -7.15
N ALA A 440 -45.08 -37.91 -7.59
CA ALA A 440 -46.36 -37.71 -6.92
C ALA A 440 -46.53 -38.65 -5.74
N LEU A 441 -46.94 -38.10 -4.60
CA LEU A 441 -47.23 -38.83 -3.37
C LEU A 441 -48.74 -38.76 -3.07
N ASP A 442 -49.28 -39.77 -2.39
CA ASP A 442 -50.61 -39.74 -1.82
C ASP A 442 -50.63 -39.03 -0.45
N ASP A 443 -51.83 -38.99 0.17
CA ASP A 443 -51.97 -38.32 1.48
C ASP A 443 -51.27 -39.06 2.62
N GLU A 444 -50.84 -40.32 2.40
CA GLU A 444 -50.03 -41.13 3.31
C GLU A 444 -48.52 -41.05 3.02
N GLU A 445 -48.11 -40.13 2.13
CA GLU A 445 -46.70 -39.92 1.68
C GLU A 445 -46.13 -41.13 0.90
N LYS A 446 -46.97 -42.01 0.34
CA LYS A 446 -46.52 -43.11 -0.52
C LYS A 446 -46.43 -42.67 -1.98
N LEU A 447 -45.44 -43.21 -2.69
CA LEU A 447 -45.22 -42.89 -4.09
C LEU A 447 -46.33 -43.43 -4.98
N ILE A 448 -47.10 -42.53 -5.63
CA ILE A 448 -48.10 -42.85 -6.63
C ILE A 448 -47.43 -43.15 -7.99
N GLY A 449 -46.40 -42.37 -8.33
CA GLY A 449 -45.67 -42.51 -9.60
C GLY A 449 -44.94 -41.24 -10.01
N LEU A 450 -44.27 -41.34 -11.15
CA LEU A 450 -43.57 -40.19 -11.77
C LEU A 450 -44.54 -39.49 -12.74
N ASN A 451 -44.94 -38.28 -12.39
CA ASN A 451 -45.72 -37.39 -13.25
C ASN A 451 -44.81 -36.61 -14.20
N ARG A 452 -44.91 -36.82 -15.50
CA ARG A 452 -44.22 -36.05 -16.54
C ARG A 452 -45.24 -35.18 -17.26
N VAL A 453 -44.95 -33.87 -17.36
CA VAL A 453 -45.80 -32.93 -18.06
C VAL A 453 -44.98 -31.99 -18.93
N GLU A 454 -45.45 -31.77 -20.16
CA GLU A 454 -44.98 -30.71 -21.05
C GLU A 454 -46.11 -29.71 -21.28
N CYS A 455 -45.81 -28.42 -21.25
CA CYS A 455 -46.82 -27.36 -21.42
C CYS A 455 -46.15 -26.02 -21.78
N GLY A 456 -46.95 -25.03 -22.14
CA GLY A 456 -46.49 -23.70 -22.42
C GLY A 456 -45.97 -22.96 -21.17
N LYS A 457 -46.68 -23.10 -20.05
CA LYS A 457 -46.40 -22.44 -18.77
C LYS A 457 -46.76 -23.29 -17.58
N MET A 458 -46.09 -23.11 -16.45
CA MET A 458 -46.44 -23.78 -15.18
C MET A 458 -46.43 -22.74 -14.06
N ASN A 459 -47.33 -22.99 -13.08
CA ASN A 459 -47.37 -22.27 -11.81
C ASN A 459 -47.40 -23.28 -10.66
N LEU A 460 -46.27 -23.34 -9.92
CA LEU A 460 -46.10 -24.21 -8.77
C LEU A 460 -46.24 -23.37 -7.50
N GLN A 461 -47.09 -23.74 -6.59
CA GLN A 461 -47.26 -23.13 -5.27
C GLN A 461 -46.76 -24.08 -4.19
N PHE A 462 -46.05 -23.54 -3.24
CA PHE A 462 -45.38 -24.29 -2.18
C PHE A 462 -45.97 -23.92 -0.81
N LYS A 463 -46.06 -24.89 0.06
CA LYS A 463 -46.39 -24.75 1.48
C LYS A 463 -45.42 -25.64 2.27
N ASN A 464 -44.71 -25.06 3.23
CA ASN A 464 -43.70 -25.77 4.03
C ASN A 464 -42.64 -26.50 3.16
N ASN A 465 -42.10 -25.82 2.12
CA ASN A 465 -41.18 -26.36 1.14
C ASN A 465 -41.68 -27.56 0.30
N ARG A 466 -42.95 -27.89 0.36
CA ARG A 466 -43.59 -28.95 -0.46
C ARG A 466 -44.52 -28.34 -1.49
N VAL A 467 -44.59 -28.98 -2.64
CA VAL A 467 -45.57 -28.59 -3.67
C VAL A 467 -46.95 -28.78 -3.14
N ASN A 468 -47.72 -27.67 -3.06
CA ASN A 468 -49.13 -27.69 -2.62
C ASN A 468 -50.11 -27.70 -3.80
N ARG A 469 -49.73 -27.01 -4.90
CA ARG A 469 -50.55 -26.90 -6.10
C ARG A 469 -49.67 -26.70 -7.33
N ILE A 470 -50.00 -27.40 -8.42
CA ILE A 470 -49.44 -27.18 -9.74
C ILE A 470 -50.56 -26.85 -10.72
N ALA A 471 -50.40 -25.76 -11.47
CA ALA A 471 -51.26 -25.44 -12.60
C ALA A 471 -50.43 -25.48 -13.90
N PHE A 472 -50.83 -26.30 -14.83
CA PHE A 472 -50.24 -26.42 -16.16
C PHE A 472 -51.10 -25.64 -17.17
N LEU A 473 -50.50 -24.78 -17.97
CA LEU A 473 -51.21 -23.89 -18.89
C LEU A 473 -50.56 -23.97 -20.29
N GLY A 474 -51.39 -23.74 -21.32
CA GLY A 474 -50.93 -23.73 -22.71
C GLY A 474 -50.71 -25.13 -23.29
N ARG A 475 -51.80 -25.87 -23.41
CA ARG A 475 -51.86 -27.23 -24.01
C ARG A 475 -50.98 -28.24 -23.27
N PRO A 476 -51.25 -28.54 -22.02
CA PRO A 476 -50.52 -29.53 -21.26
C PRO A 476 -50.72 -30.94 -21.84
N VAL A 477 -49.60 -31.65 -21.99
CA VAL A 477 -49.56 -33.07 -22.27
C VAL A 477 -48.81 -33.75 -21.16
N GLY A 478 -49.39 -34.73 -20.51
CA GLY A 478 -48.80 -35.40 -19.35
C GLY A 478 -49.03 -36.90 -19.32
N SER A 479 -48.17 -37.59 -18.59
CA SER A 479 -48.27 -39.02 -18.30
C SER A 479 -47.87 -39.30 -16.87
N LEU A 480 -48.56 -40.21 -16.21
CA LEU A 480 -48.24 -40.77 -14.91
C LEU A 480 -47.62 -42.15 -15.10
N ILE A 481 -46.39 -42.34 -14.69
CA ILE A 481 -45.68 -43.62 -14.76
C ILE A 481 -45.74 -44.24 -13.35
N PRO A 482 -46.45 -45.37 -13.16
CA PRO A 482 -46.53 -45.97 -11.84
C PRO A 482 -45.20 -46.52 -11.37
N PRO A 483 -44.99 -46.67 -10.05
CA PRO A 483 -43.77 -47.26 -9.51
C PRO A 483 -43.66 -48.73 -9.96
N ARG A 484 -42.46 -49.19 -10.30
CA ARG A 484 -42.25 -50.60 -10.60
C ARG A 484 -42.48 -51.43 -9.34
N ILE A 485 -43.53 -52.25 -9.36
CA ILE A 485 -43.75 -53.25 -8.32
C ILE A 485 -42.62 -54.25 -8.44
N SER A 486 -41.65 -54.27 -7.49
CA SER A 486 -40.72 -55.38 -7.43
C SER A 486 -41.50 -56.65 -7.06
N SER A 487 -41.78 -57.51 -8.04
CA SER A 487 -42.20 -58.86 -7.75
C SER A 487 -41.07 -59.53 -6.96
N ARG A 488 -41.21 -59.69 -5.67
CA ARG A 488 -40.42 -60.65 -4.91
C ARG A 488 -40.62 -62.00 -5.55
N PRO A 489 -39.58 -62.77 -5.91
CA PRO A 489 -39.82 -64.17 -6.22
C PRO A 489 -40.39 -64.84 -4.96
N SER A 490 -41.54 -65.47 -5.09
CA SER A 490 -42.07 -66.34 -4.07
C SER A 490 -41.01 -67.40 -3.78
N ALA A 491 -40.45 -67.41 -2.57
CA ALA A 491 -39.67 -68.51 -2.08
C ALA A 491 -40.63 -69.77 -2.03
N SER A 492 -40.33 -70.71 -2.92
CA SER A 492 -40.80 -72.08 -2.85
C SER A 492 -39.81 -72.90 -2.06
#